data_fc32ddc1a0253591e59050160eb10dac
#
_entry.id   fc32ddc1a0253591e59050160eb10dac
#
_cell.length_a   1.000
_cell.length_b   1.000
_cell.length_c   1.000
_cell.angle_alpha   90.00
_cell.angle_beta   90.00
_cell.angle_gamma   90.00
#
_symmetry.space_group_name_H-M   'P 1'
#
loop_
_entity.id
_entity.type
_entity.pdbx_description
1 polymer ?
#
loop_
_entity_poly.entity_id
_entity_poly.type
_entity_poly.pdbx_seq_one_letter_code
_entity_poly.pdbx_strand_id
1 'polypeptide(L)'
;MPQIFFNKVYPGEMALPGRTKTAEELEALEAEKNDPQMQRPMFGKDGRAWPVITAGAGLFSDGYVNNSMGTVNTCLSILYGDYYSKSTYSRTVSSIVFAGTVLGMIVFGFVADYHSRKMGMIASTLILIVFTILCSAAWGAGGKDDIGGMLSALIAYRFLVGIGIGGEYPAGSVACSEASALMGNGTRNRWFIFFTGFMIDFGFVVAAFVPLILLWICGDDNLTPVWRITIGLGAIPPLSLFYFRTRFKEPDTFRKNNFKRTRPPYILALRYYGPRLVVICIVWMLYNFISFPFGIYGSQIINLLVKDGDLYKTFGWNVLLTAFYLPGAFLGAIFSDWFGPRITLAGALILQGIVGFIMAGVYESMIKNIAGFVIAYGIFQALGEMGPGGNIGLLASKNSPTAIRGVFYCIASSMGKIGAFIGTQCFPLIIKGFEKGGDEIKGVQGPFWISSALCIFSALITFFFLPPVTQTSVQDEDRKFFEYIRAHGFDVSKMGDEGFEPESEESMETELYEQKGSNEELYVNTHEVKN
;
A
#
# COMPACT_ATOMS: atom_id res chain seq x y z
N MET A 1 24.08 9.86 -16.32
CA MET A 1 23.53 9.65 -14.96
C MET A 1 22.05 9.95 -15.01
N PRO A 2 21.17 9.14 -14.41
CA PRO A 2 19.75 9.51 -14.33
C PRO A 2 19.61 10.83 -13.57
N GLN A 3 18.69 11.67 -14.03
CA GLN A 3 18.36 12.93 -13.38
C GLN A 3 17.82 12.65 -11.98
N ILE A 4 18.37 13.26 -10.94
CA ILE A 4 18.00 13.00 -9.53
C ILE A 4 17.06 14.08 -9.00
N PHE A 5 17.02 15.25 -9.64
CA PHE A 5 16.24 16.40 -9.19
C PHE A 5 15.19 16.81 -10.24
N PHE A 6 13.93 16.84 -9.83
CA PHE A 6 12.77 17.13 -10.67
C PHE A 6 12.01 18.33 -10.10
N ASN A 7 12.17 19.49 -10.67
CA ASN A 7 11.65 20.76 -10.15
C ASN A 7 10.41 21.30 -10.87
N LYS A 8 9.83 20.52 -11.77
CA LYS A 8 8.64 20.90 -12.55
C LYS A 8 7.73 19.72 -12.84
N VAL A 9 6.54 20.01 -13.29
CA VAL A 9 5.61 19.03 -13.89
C VAL A 9 6.06 18.74 -15.32
N TYR A 10 6.14 17.48 -15.69
CA TYR A 10 6.62 17.05 -16.99
C TYR A 10 5.46 16.76 -17.95
N PRO A 11 5.67 16.94 -19.28
CA PRO A 11 4.69 16.52 -20.28
C PRO A 11 4.33 15.04 -20.11
N GLY A 12 3.03 14.70 -20.23
CA GLY A 12 2.54 13.33 -20.04
C GLY A 12 2.34 12.87 -18.59
N GLU A 13 2.87 13.60 -17.59
CA GLU A 13 2.63 13.28 -16.16
C GLU A 13 1.17 13.53 -15.75
N MET A 14 0.55 14.59 -16.29
CA MET A 14 -0.85 14.91 -16.05
C MET A 14 -1.71 14.53 -17.27
N ALA A 15 -2.78 13.80 -17.04
CA ALA A 15 -3.74 13.37 -18.05
C ALA A 15 -5.17 13.86 -17.72
N LEU A 16 -5.34 15.18 -17.65
CA LEU A 16 -6.64 15.80 -17.33
C LEU A 16 -7.71 15.43 -18.36
N PRO A 17 -8.96 15.20 -17.93
CA PRO A 17 -10.08 14.99 -18.84
C PRO A 17 -10.23 16.18 -19.79
N GLY A 18 -10.36 15.89 -21.10
CA GLY A 18 -10.50 16.94 -22.14
C GLY A 18 -9.19 17.54 -22.66
N ARG A 19 -8.02 17.12 -22.17
CA ARG A 19 -6.73 17.51 -22.74
C ARG A 19 -6.55 16.89 -24.14
N THR A 20 -5.97 17.65 -25.05
CA THR A 20 -5.49 17.12 -26.34
C THR A 20 -4.40 16.10 -26.09
N LYS A 21 -4.57 14.88 -26.59
CA LYS A 21 -3.61 13.78 -26.44
C LYS A 21 -2.41 14.04 -27.35
N THR A 22 -1.24 13.62 -26.90
CA THR A 22 -0.02 13.64 -27.71
C THR A 22 -0.10 12.58 -28.81
N ALA A 23 0.72 12.70 -29.86
CA ALA A 23 0.80 11.72 -30.93
C ALA A 23 1.15 10.32 -30.38
N GLU A 24 2.11 10.22 -29.46
CA GLU A 24 2.51 8.98 -28.77
C GLU A 24 1.35 8.36 -27.98
N GLU A 25 0.53 9.20 -27.31
CA GLU A 25 -0.66 8.73 -26.58
C GLU A 25 -1.76 8.22 -27.52
N LEU A 26 -1.88 8.80 -28.71
CA LEU A 26 -2.83 8.35 -29.73
C LEU A 26 -2.39 7.02 -30.34
N GLU A 27 -1.12 6.88 -30.67
CA GLU A 27 -0.52 5.64 -31.19
C GLU A 27 -0.64 4.49 -30.17
N ALA A 28 -0.33 4.75 -28.91
CA ALA A 28 -0.53 3.79 -27.83
C ALA A 28 -2.00 3.35 -27.68
N LEU A 29 -2.96 4.27 -27.90
CA LEU A 29 -4.39 3.95 -27.88
C LEU A 29 -4.83 3.13 -29.08
N GLU A 30 -4.25 3.34 -30.26
CA GLU A 30 -4.54 2.55 -31.44
C GLU A 30 -3.95 1.13 -31.33
N ALA A 31 -2.72 1.00 -30.84
CA ALA A 31 -2.12 -0.28 -30.51
C ALA A 31 -2.96 -1.06 -29.48
N GLU A 32 -3.45 -0.36 -28.45
CA GLU A 32 -4.34 -0.95 -27.41
C GLU A 32 -5.67 -1.45 -27.99
N LYS A 33 -6.27 -0.74 -28.95
CA LYS A 33 -7.51 -1.18 -29.61
C LYS A 33 -7.32 -2.48 -30.43
N ASN A 34 -6.14 -2.68 -30.97
CA ASN A 34 -5.80 -3.84 -31.77
C ASN A 34 -5.30 -5.04 -30.97
N ASP A 35 -5.03 -4.87 -29.66
CA ASP A 35 -4.61 -5.96 -28.78
C ASP A 35 -5.79 -6.91 -28.48
N PRO A 36 -5.69 -8.22 -28.85
CA PRO A 36 -6.73 -9.20 -28.57
C PRO A 36 -7.05 -9.35 -27.07
N GLN A 37 -6.10 -9.07 -26.18
CA GLN A 37 -6.32 -9.14 -24.73
C GLN A 37 -7.19 -7.98 -24.26
N MET A 38 -7.06 -6.81 -24.85
CA MET A 38 -7.87 -5.62 -24.56
C MET A 38 -9.30 -5.72 -25.09
N GLN A 39 -9.55 -6.55 -26.09
CA GLN A 39 -10.89 -6.81 -26.63
C GLN A 39 -11.72 -7.76 -25.74
N ARG A 40 -11.13 -8.44 -24.76
CA ARG A 40 -11.86 -9.27 -23.82
C ARG A 40 -12.81 -8.42 -22.96
N PRO A 41 -13.98 -8.97 -22.55
CA PRO A 41 -14.89 -8.26 -21.65
C PRO A 41 -14.20 -7.91 -20.33
N MET A 42 -14.60 -6.81 -19.70
CA MET A 42 -14.04 -6.42 -18.40
C MET A 42 -14.36 -7.43 -17.30
N PHE A 43 -15.60 -7.90 -17.25
CA PHE A 43 -16.10 -8.90 -16.31
C PHE A 43 -16.65 -10.12 -17.07
N GLY A 44 -16.83 -11.24 -16.39
CA GLY A 44 -17.26 -12.51 -16.96
C GLY A 44 -16.21 -13.60 -16.75
N LYS A 45 -16.42 -14.80 -17.30
CA LYS A 45 -15.58 -15.98 -17.06
C LYS A 45 -14.10 -15.76 -17.45
N ASP A 46 -13.86 -15.02 -18.54
CA ASP A 46 -12.53 -14.69 -19.07
C ASP A 46 -12.25 -13.16 -18.98
N GLY A 47 -12.89 -12.48 -18.02
CA GLY A 47 -12.78 -11.03 -17.86
C GLY A 47 -11.38 -10.58 -17.45
N ARG A 48 -10.90 -9.51 -18.07
CA ARG A 48 -9.57 -8.93 -17.83
C ARG A 48 -9.41 -8.29 -16.44
N ALA A 49 -10.50 -8.02 -15.70
CA ALA A 49 -10.44 -7.51 -14.34
C ALA A 49 -10.07 -8.58 -13.30
N TRP A 50 -10.37 -9.86 -13.55
CA TRP A 50 -10.14 -10.94 -12.58
C TRP A 50 -8.68 -11.10 -12.13
N PRO A 51 -7.66 -11.03 -13.00
CA PRO A 51 -6.28 -11.08 -12.56
C PRO A 51 -5.92 -9.94 -11.58
N VAL A 52 -6.40 -8.72 -11.83
CA VAL A 52 -6.18 -7.54 -10.97
C VAL A 52 -6.83 -7.76 -9.60
N ILE A 53 -8.10 -8.18 -9.60
CA ILE A 53 -8.88 -8.45 -8.37
C ILE A 53 -8.22 -9.55 -7.55
N THR A 54 -7.92 -10.70 -8.18
CA THR A 54 -7.36 -11.87 -7.49
C THR A 54 -6.00 -11.60 -6.90
N ALA A 55 -5.18 -10.81 -7.60
CA ALA A 55 -3.85 -10.44 -7.13
C ALA A 55 -3.92 -9.42 -5.97
N GLY A 56 -4.67 -8.33 -6.14
CA GLY A 56 -4.64 -7.19 -5.22
C GLY A 56 -5.51 -7.32 -3.98
N ALA A 57 -6.67 -8.00 -4.07
CA ALA A 57 -7.66 -8.06 -2.99
C ALA A 57 -7.15 -8.70 -1.68
N GLY A 58 -6.04 -9.43 -1.70
CA GLY A 58 -5.42 -10.00 -0.49
C GLY A 58 -4.95 -8.96 0.51
N LEU A 59 -4.66 -7.73 0.06
CA LEU A 59 -4.29 -6.63 0.93
C LEU A 59 -5.41 -6.16 1.88
N PHE A 60 -6.66 -6.54 1.64
CA PHE A 60 -7.74 -6.39 2.61
C PHE A 60 -7.37 -6.98 3.97
N SER A 61 -6.68 -8.11 3.99
CA SER A 61 -6.25 -8.77 5.22
C SER A 61 -5.25 -7.94 6.02
N ASP A 62 -4.35 -7.19 5.35
CA ASP A 62 -3.44 -6.25 6.03
C ASP A 62 -4.23 -5.15 6.77
N GLY A 63 -5.20 -4.55 6.09
CA GLY A 63 -6.08 -3.55 6.69
C GLY A 63 -6.87 -4.10 7.87
N TYR A 64 -7.56 -5.23 7.67
CA TYR A 64 -8.40 -5.82 8.69
C TYR A 64 -7.60 -6.21 9.96
N VAL A 65 -6.50 -6.94 9.81
CA VAL A 65 -5.70 -7.43 10.94
C VAL A 65 -5.04 -6.30 11.73
N ASN A 66 -4.58 -5.25 11.04
CA ASN A 66 -3.92 -4.13 11.73
C ASN A 66 -4.95 -3.24 12.45
N ASN A 67 -6.04 -2.86 11.79
CA ASN A 67 -7.01 -1.95 12.38
C ASN A 67 -7.87 -2.60 13.47
N SER A 68 -8.15 -3.91 13.38
CA SER A 68 -8.86 -4.64 14.44
C SER A 68 -8.15 -4.53 15.79
N MET A 69 -6.83 -4.34 15.79
CA MET A 69 -6.07 -4.17 17.03
C MET A 69 -6.40 -2.90 17.81
N GLY A 70 -6.91 -1.86 17.17
CA GLY A 70 -7.36 -0.66 17.89
C GLY A 70 -8.46 -0.99 18.89
N THR A 71 -9.51 -1.65 18.43
CA THR A 71 -10.63 -2.07 19.30
C THR A 71 -10.26 -3.25 20.19
N VAL A 72 -9.46 -4.20 19.72
CA VAL A 72 -8.94 -5.30 20.54
C VAL A 72 -8.10 -4.79 21.70
N ASN A 73 -7.22 -3.81 21.48
CA ASN A 73 -6.44 -3.16 22.55
C ASN A 73 -7.35 -2.48 23.59
N THR A 74 -8.42 -1.83 23.15
CA THR A 74 -9.41 -1.23 24.06
C THR A 74 -10.08 -2.32 24.91
N CYS A 75 -10.53 -3.43 24.31
CA CYS A 75 -11.08 -4.57 25.03
C CYS A 75 -10.09 -5.18 26.04
N LEU A 76 -8.85 -5.43 25.62
CA LEU A 76 -7.80 -6.01 26.49
C LEU A 76 -7.42 -5.07 27.63
N SER A 77 -7.41 -3.76 27.39
CA SER A 77 -7.14 -2.75 28.44
C SER A 77 -8.24 -2.73 29.50
N ILE A 78 -9.50 -2.93 29.11
CA ILE A 78 -10.62 -3.01 30.04
C ILE A 78 -10.61 -4.33 30.81
N LEU A 79 -10.38 -5.46 30.12
CA LEU A 79 -10.38 -6.80 30.73
C LEU A 79 -9.23 -7.01 31.72
N TYR A 80 -8.04 -6.51 31.39
CA TYR A 80 -6.81 -6.79 32.17
C TYR A 80 -6.20 -5.56 32.83
N GLY A 81 -6.82 -4.39 32.69
CA GLY A 81 -6.45 -3.16 33.38
C GLY A 81 -4.98 -2.77 33.21
N ASP A 82 -4.35 -2.37 34.32
CA ASP A 82 -2.95 -1.93 34.37
C ASP A 82 -1.95 -3.01 33.96
N TYR A 83 -2.28 -4.29 34.17
CA TYR A 83 -1.42 -5.40 33.75
C TYR A 83 -1.15 -5.40 32.24
N TYR A 84 -2.14 -5.01 31.43
CA TYR A 84 -2.01 -4.88 29.98
C TYR A 84 -1.60 -3.46 29.57
N SER A 85 -2.31 -2.44 30.02
CA SER A 85 -2.18 -1.07 29.50
C SER A 85 -0.86 -0.38 29.84
N LYS A 86 -0.34 -0.61 31.07
CA LYS A 86 0.94 -0.04 31.54
C LYS A 86 2.16 -0.89 31.21
N SER A 87 1.96 -2.10 30.70
CA SER A 87 3.05 -3.04 30.38
C SER A 87 3.55 -2.87 28.95
N THR A 88 4.66 -3.55 28.64
CA THR A 88 5.17 -3.66 27.28
C THR A 88 4.27 -4.50 26.35
N TYR A 89 3.35 -5.31 26.92
CA TYR A 89 2.44 -6.17 26.15
C TYR A 89 1.58 -5.37 25.17
N SER A 90 0.95 -4.28 25.61
CA SER A 90 0.08 -3.45 24.77
C SER A 90 0.80 -2.94 23.51
N ARG A 91 2.00 -2.39 23.69
CA ARG A 91 2.83 -1.91 22.56
C ARG A 91 3.34 -3.05 21.68
N THR A 92 3.79 -4.16 22.29
CA THR A 92 4.34 -5.29 21.54
C THR A 92 3.25 -6.01 20.75
N VAL A 93 2.09 -6.29 21.34
CA VAL A 93 0.94 -6.88 20.64
C VAL A 93 0.54 -6.03 19.43
N SER A 94 0.56 -4.70 19.56
CA SER A 94 0.21 -3.76 18.48
C SER A 94 1.23 -3.75 17.34
N SER A 95 2.52 -3.80 17.64
CA SER A 95 3.60 -3.54 16.67
C SER A 95 4.27 -4.77 16.10
N ILE A 96 4.25 -5.93 16.78
CA ILE A 96 5.01 -7.12 16.40
C ILE A 96 4.66 -7.65 15.00
N VAL A 97 3.42 -7.47 14.57
CA VAL A 97 2.95 -7.84 13.25
C VAL A 97 3.79 -7.19 12.15
N PHE A 98 4.23 -5.95 12.35
CA PHE A 98 5.04 -5.24 11.37
C PHE A 98 6.44 -5.84 11.23
N ALA A 99 7.03 -6.32 12.33
CA ALA A 99 8.30 -7.05 12.27
C ALA A 99 8.17 -8.35 11.48
N GLY A 100 7.07 -9.10 11.71
CA GLY A 100 6.73 -10.27 10.89
C GLY A 100 6.51 -9.91 9.42
N THR A 101 5.83 -8.79 9.15
CA THR A 101 5.57 -8.33 7.78
C THR A 101 6.86 -7.98 7.03
N VAL A 102 7.84 -7.34 7.69
CA VAL A 102 9.16 -7.08 7.09
C VAL A 102 9.85 -8.38 6.69
N LEU A 103 9.89 -9.36 7.59
CA LEU A 103 10.47 -10.67 7.28
C LEU A 103 9.74 -11.36 6.12
N GLY A 104 8.41 -11.34 6.15
CA GLY A 104 7.58 -11.87 5.07
C GLY A 104 7.84 -11.20 3.72
N MET A 105 7.90 -9.85 3.69
CA MET A 105 8.21 -9.10 2.48
C MET A 105 9.55 -9.50 1.87
N ILE A 106 10.59 -9.64 2.68
CA ILE A 106 11.92 -10.04 2.23
C ILE A 106 11.88 -11.46 1.63
N VAL A 107 11.33 -12.42 2.37
CA VAL A 107 11.26 -13.82 1.93
C VAL A 107 10.43 -13.95 0.65
N PHE A 108 9.23 -13.41 0.64
CA PHE A 108 8.32 -13.53 -0.50
C PHE A 108 8.70 -12.62 -1.67
N GLY A 109 9.49 -11.56 -1.46
CA GLY A 109 10.07 -10.77 -2.54
C GLY A 109 10.97 -11.62 -3.42
N PHE A 110 11.86 -12.39 -2.81
CA PHE A 110 12.68 -13.35 -3.55
C PHE A 110 11.85 -14.48 -4.17
N VAL A 111 10.91 -15.06 -3.43
CA VAL A 111 10.03 -16.11 -3.97
C VAL A 111 9.26 -15.60 -5.19
N ALA A 112 8.77 -14.38 -5.16
CA ALA A 112 8.00 -13.78 -6.25
C ALA A 112 8.83 -13.58 -7.53
N ASP A 113 10.09 -13.16 -7.43
CA ASP A 113 10.94 -12.89 -8.61
C ASP A 113 11.64 -14.16 -9.13
N TYR A 114 12.04 -15.10 -8.25
CA TYR A 114 12.78 -16.29 -8.65
C TYR A 114 11.93 -17.50 -8.95
N HIS A 115 10.75 -17.64 -8.31
CA HIS A 115 9.91 -18.82 -8.48
C HIS A 115 8.61 -18.49 -9.18
N SER A 116 7.68 -17.81 -8.46
CA SER A 116 6.34 -17.63 -8.95
C SER A 116 5.57 -16.63 -8.08
N ARG A 117 4.91 -15.66 -8.71
CA ARG A 117 3.94 -14.78 -8.06
C ARG A 117 2.82 -15.60 -7.41
N LYS A 118 2.31 -16.60 -8.14
CA LYS A 118 1.25 -17.51 -7.69
C LYS A 118 1.64 -18.28 -6.43
N MET A 119 2.82 -18.88 -6.40
CA MET A 119 3.30 -19.65 -5.24
C MET A 119 3.43 -18.76 -4.01
N GLY A 120 3.96 -17.55 -4.17
CA GLY A 120 4.05 -16.55 -3.11
C GLY A 120 2.67 -16.23 -2.53
N MET A 121 1.68 -15.91 -3.38
CA MET A 121 0.32 -15.61 -2.95
C MET A 121 -0.38 -16.79 -2.23
N ILE A 122 -0.20 -18.02 -2.69
CA ILE A 122 -0.80 -19.21 -2.05
C ILE A 122 -0.20 -19.45 -0.68
N ALA A 123 1.13 -19.40 -0.57
CA ALA A 123 1.82 -19.63 0.70
C ALA A 123 1.50 -18.55 1.74
N SER A 124 1.50 -17.27 1.34
CA SER A 124 1.12 -16.15 2.21
C SER A 124 -0.30 -16.29 2.73
N THR A 125 -1.24 -16.65 1.85
CA THR A 125 -2.65 -16.86 2.21
C THR A 125 -2.83 -17.98 3.24
N LEU A 126 -2.12 -19.11 3.08
CA LEU A 126 -2.17 -20.22 4.04
C LEU A 126 -1.66 -19.80 5.42
N ILE A 127 -0.55 -19.08 5.47
CA ILE A 127 0.01 -18.53 6.72
C ILE A 127 -1.01 -17.60 7.38
N LEU A 128 -1.62 -16.70 6.62
CA LEU A 128 -2.65 -15.79 7.13
C LEU A 128 -3.82 -16.54 7.75
N ILE A 129 -4.40 -17.52 7.06
CA ILE A 129 -5.54 -18.30 7.54
C ILE A 129 -5.19 -18.99 8.86
N VAL A 130 -4.12 -19.78 8.88
CA VAL A 130 -3.74 -20.60 10.04
C VAL A 130 -3.46 -19.73 11.26
N PHE A 131 -2.58 -18.74 11.12
CA PHE A 131 -2.15 -17.96 12.28
C PHE A 131 -3.17 -16.91 12.74
N THR A 132 -4.07 -16.45 11.87
CA THR A 132 -5.20 -15.61 12.31
C THR A 132 -6.19 -16.42 13.17
N ILE A 133 -6.46 -17.67 12.82
CA ILE A 133 -7.27 -18.57 13.65
C ILE A 133 -6.56 -18.85 15.00
N LEU A 134 -5.26 -19.10 14.98
CA LEU A 134 -4.49 -19.30 16.20
C LEU A 134 -4.44 -18.05 17.09
N CYS A 135 -4.38 -16.85 16.53
CA CYS A 135 -4.52 -15.60 17.30
C CYS A 135 -5.85 -15.53 18.06
N SER A 136 -6.95 -15.87 17.39
CA SER A 136 -8.29 -15.91 18.01
C SER A 136 -8.36 -16.98 19.12
N ALA A 137 -7.68 -18.10 18.93
CA ALA A 137 -7.65 -19.22 19.87
C ALA A 137 -6.51 -19.15 20.91
N ALA A 138 -5.81 -18.01 21.03
CA ALA A 138 -4.66 -17.89 21.92
C ALA A 138 -5.03 -18.10 23.40
N TRP A 139 -4.29 -19.00 24.09
CA TRP A 139 -4.41 -19.31 25.50
C TRP A 139 -3.02 -19.47 26.13
N GLY A 140 -2.91 -19.21 27.42
CA GLY A 140 -1.73 -19.52 28.21
C GLY A 140 -1.63 -21.00 28.56
N ALA A 141 -0.42 -21.51 28.75
CA ALA A 141 -0.18 -22.91 29.15
C ALA A 141 -0.79 -23.24 30.53
N GLY A 142 -0.92 -22.25 31.42
CA GLY A 142 -1.58 -22.36 32.72
C GLY A 142 -3.12 -22.27 32.68
N GLY A 143 -3.73 -22.26 31.49
CA GLY A 143 -5.18 -22.17 31.33
C GLY A 143 -5.72 -20.73 31.38
N LYS A 144 -6.95 -20.56 31.90
CA LYS A 144 -7.65 -19.27 31.85
C LYS A 144 -6.99 -18.16 32.70
N ASP A 145 -6.28 -18.54 33.76
CA ASP A 145 -5.66 -17.59 34.70
C ASP A 145 -4.25 -17.15 34.25
N ASP A 146 -3.66 -17.81 33.24
CA ASP A 146 -2.35 -17.46 32.67
C ASP A 146 -2.47 -16.37 31.59
N ILE A 147 -2.72 -15.15 32.04
CA ILE A 147 -2.84 -13.97 31.17
C ILE A 147 -1.52 -13.70 30.44
N GLY A 148 -0.37 -13.86 31.13
CA GLY A 148 0.95 -13.63 30.55
C GLY A 148 1.27 -14.61 29.44
N GLY A 149 0.97 -15.90 29.64
CA GLY A 149 1.11 -16.94 28.62
C GLY A 149 0.20 -16.68 27.40
N MET A 150 -1.05 -16.30 27.62
CA MET A 150 -1.98 -15.93 26.57
C MET A 150 -1.47 -14.75 25.71
N LEU A 151 -1.02 -13.68 26.34
CA LEU A 151 -0.49 -12.51 25.65
C LEU A 151 0.80 -12.83 24.88
N SER A 152 1.66 -13.68 25.45
CA SER A 152 2.88 -14.15 24.78
C SER A 152 2.56 -15.01 23.55
N ALA A 153 1.58 -15.92 23.64
CA ALA A 153 1.09 -16.70 22.51
C ALA A 153 0.49 -15.79 21.43
N LEU A 154 -0.31 -14.81 21.83
CA LEU A 154 -0.88 -13.83 20.91
C LEU A 154 0.20 -13.04 20.16
N ILE A 155 1.27 -12.60 20.85
CA ILE A 155 2.43 -11.93 20.26
C ILE A 155 3.10 -12.83 19.22
N ALA A 156 3.38 -14.09 19.56
CA ALA A 156 4.03 -15.04 18.66
C ALA A 156 3.17 -15.29 17.39
N TYR A 157 1.88 -15.53 17.56
CA TYR A 157 0.99 -15.76 16.42
C TYR A 157 0.81 -14.50 15.57
N ARG A 158 0.76 -13.31 16.16
CA ARG A 158 0.72 -12.04 15.39
C ARG A 158 1.99 -11.80 14.58
N PHE A 159 3.15 -12.19 15.09
CA PHE A 159 4.38 -12.17 14.30
C PHE A 159 4.25 -13.03 13.04
N LEU A 160 3.73 -14.25 13.19
CA LEU A 160 3.54 -15.20 12.09
C LEU A 160 2.44 -14.75 11.10
N VAL A 161 1.35 -14.15 11.60
CA VAL A 161 0.37 -13.46 10.73
C VAL A 161 1.05 -12.37 9.91
N GLY A 162 1.95 -11.60 10.54
CA GLY A 162 2.75 -10.58 9.87
C GLY A 162 3.53 -11.15 8.69
N ILE A 163 4.16 -12.33 8.82
CA ILE A 163 4.86 -12.99 7.71
C ILE A 163 3.91 -13.25 6.54
N GLY A 164 2.69 -13.71 6.81
CA GLY A 164 1.66 -13.90 5.78
C GLY A 164 1.28 -12.58 5.09
N ILE A 165 1.01 -11.52 5.86
CA ILE A 165 0.73 -10.17 5.31
C ILE A 165 1.89 -9.72 4.43
N GLY A 166 3.14 -9.95 4.86
CA GLY A 166 4.34 -9.58 4.12
C GLY A 166 4.41 -10.17 2.73
N GLY A 167 3.88 -11.38 2.52
CA GLY A 167 3.85 -12.02 1.21
C GLY A 167 2.86 -11.38 0.22
N GLU A 168 1.80 -10.72 0.71
CA GLU A 168 0.80 -10.05 -0.13
C GLU A 168 1.38 -8.86 -0.92
N TYR A 169 2.39 -8.19 -0.38
CA TYR A 169 2.99 -7.03 -1.02
C TYR A 169 3.79 -7.39 -2.28
N PRO A 170 4.88 -8.17 -2.24
CA PRO A 170 5.67 -8.47 -3.43
C PRO A 170 4.98 -9.46 -4.38
N ALA A 171 4.14 -10.35 -3.90
CA ALA A 171 3.46 -11.31 -4.76
C ALA A 171 2.12 -10.74 -5.28
N GLY A 172 1.27 -10.20 -4.40
CA GLY A 172 -0.06 -9.71 -4.74
C GLY A 172 -0.02 -8.34 -5.42
N SER A 173 0.58 -7.31 -4.77
CA SER A 173 0.58 -5.94 -5.34
C SER A 173 1.36 -5.84 -6.64
N VAL A 174 2.49 -6.56 -6.76
CA VAL A 174 3.28 -6.55 -7.99
C VAL A 174 2.52 -7.25 -9.12
N ALA A 175 1.90 -8.41 -8.86
CA ALA A 175 1.05 -9.08 -9.85
C ALA A 175 -0.17 -8.22 -10.23
N CYS A 176 -0.76 -7.48 -9.28
CA CYS A 176 -1.83 -6.53 -9.54
C CYS A 176 -1.39 -5.38 -10.45
N SER A 177 -0.18 -4.83 -10.24
CA SER A 177 0.40 -3.80 -11.10
C SER A 177 0.62 -4.29 -12.52
N GLU A 178 1.16 -5.49 -12.67
CA GLU A 178 1.39 -6.13 -13.97
C GLU A 178 0.06 -6.44 -14.68
N ALA A 179 -0.94 -6.95 -13.96
CA ALA A 179 -2.27 -7.21 -14.49
C ALA A 179 -3.04 -5.92 -14.83
N SER A 180 -2.78 -4.82 -14.13
CA SER A 180 -3.44 -3.53 -14.41
C SER A 180 -3.07 -2.94 -15.78
N ALA A 181 -1.98 -3.43 -16.40
CA ALA A 181 -1.65 -3.11 -17.78
C ALA A 181 -2.74 -3.56 -18.78
N LEU A 182 -3.55 -4.58 -18.42
CA LEU A 182 -4.72 -5.03 -19.21
C LEU A 182 -5.93 -4.09 -19.08
N MET A 183 -5.85 -3.07 -18.22
CA MET A 183 -6.89 -2.04 -18.10
C MET A 183 -6.64 -0.91 -19.10
N GLY A 184 -7.71 -0.29 -19.58
CA GLY A 184 -7.64 0.77 -20.59
C GLY A 184 -6.74 1.92 -20.17
N ASN A 185 -6.04 2.50 -21.14
CA ASN A 185 -5.16 3.65 -20.94
C ASN A 185 -5.93 4.81 -20.29
N GLY A 186 -5.32 5.47 -19.29
CA GLY A 186 -5.96 6.49 -18.46
C GLY A 186 -6.78 5.96 -17.28
N THR A 187 -6.81 4.61 -17.07
CA THR A 187 -7.49 3.99 -15.93
C THR A 187 -6.61 3.00 -15.15
N ARG A 188 -5.39 2.73 -15.62
CA ARG A 188 -4.48 1.73 -15.05
C ARG A 188 -4.10 2.02 -13.61
N ASN A 189 -3.86 3.29 -13.26
CA ASN A 189 -3.49 3.68 -11.92
C ASN A 189 -4.64 3.44 -10.93
N ARG A 190 -5.87 3.85 -11.28
CA ARG A 190 -7.03 3.65 -10.41
C ARG A 190 -7.34 2.19 -10.16
N TRP A 191 -7.18 1.30 -11.15
CA TRP A 191 -7.40 -0.13 -10.97
C TRP A 191 -6.39 -0.74 -10.01
N PHE A 192 -5.12 -0.35 -10.11
CA PHE A 192 -4.12 -0.76 -9.14
C PHE A 192 -4.48 -0.26 -7.73
N ILE A 193 -4.81 1.03 -7.58
CA ILE A 193 -5.12 1.63 -6.26
C ILE A 193 -6.38 0.99 -5.67
N PHE A 194 -7.43 0.73 -6.47
CA PHE A 194 -8.65 0.11 -5.96
C PHE A 194 -8.41 -1.31 -5.43
N PHE A 195 -7.57 -2.09 -6.08
CA PHE A 195 -7.31 -3.46 -5.63
C PHE A 195 -6.06 -3.60 -4.77
N THR A 196 -5.42 -2.50 -4.36
CA THR A 196 -4.34 -2.49 -3.37
C THR A 196 -4.69 -1.56 -2.21
N GLY A 197 -4.43 -0.26 -2.30
CA GLY A 197 -4.67 0.71 -1.23
C GLY A 197 -6.11 0.73 -0.72
N PHE A 198 -7.09 0.90 -1.62
CA PHE A 198 -8.50 0.91 -1.24
C PHE A 198 -8.96 -0.40 -0.56
N MET A 199 -8.39 -1.57 -0.93
CA MET A 199 -8.70 -2.82 -0.27
C MET A 199 -8.17 -2.87 1.17
N ILE A 200 -7.00 -2.27 1.44
CA ILE A 200 -6.49 -2.08 2.82
C ILE A 200 -7.48 -1.25 3.62
N ASP A 201 -7.92 -0.12 3.07
CA ASP A 201 -8.84 0.81 3.72
C ASP A 201 -10.22 0.20 3.95
N PHE A 202 -10.71 -0.56 2.98
CA PHE A 202 -11.94 -1.32 3.16
C PHE A 202 -11.81 -2.34 4.29
N GLY A 203 -10.64 -2.97 4.42
CA GLY A 203 -10.28 -3.80 5.56
C GLY A 203 -10.34 -3.04 6.88
N PHE A 204 -9.85 -1.80 6.93
CA PHE A 204 -9.92 -0.93 8.12
C PHE A 204 -11.36 -0.68 8.55
N VAL A 205 -12.23 -0.34 7.61
CA VAL A 205 -13.64 -0.05 7.90
C VAL A 205 -14.37 -1.29 8.42
N VAL A 206 -14.19 -2.43 7.76
CA VAL A 206 -14.82 -3.68 8.21
C VAL A 206 -14.29 -4.09 9.60
N ALA A 207 -12.99 -3.92 9.86
CA ALA A 207 -12.37 -4.19 11.16
C ALA A 207 -12.90 -3.29 12.30
N ALA A 208 -13.42 -2.11 11.98
CA ALA A 208 -14.07 -1.24 12.96
C ALA A 208 -15.55 -1.60 13.19
N PHE A 209 -16.24 -2.03 12.12
CA PHE A 209 -17.66 -2.46 12.21
C PHE A 209 -17.85 -3.75 12.99
N VAL A 210 -17.00 -4.74 12.75
CA VAL A 210 -17.13 -6.07 13.34
C VAL A 210 -17.21 -6.04 14.86
N PRO A 211 -16.28 -5.40 15.60
CA PRO A 211 -16.35 -5.36 17.06
C PRO A 211 -17.56 -4.56 17.58
N LEU A 212 -18.05 -3.55 16.87
CA LEU A 212 -19.27 -2.85 17.22
C LEU A 212 -20.51 -3.78 17.15
N ILE A 213 -20.63 -4.57 16.07
CA ILE A 213 -21.71 -5.56 15.93
C ILE A 213 -21.59 -6.63 17.02
N LEU A 214 -20.39 -7.12 17.28
CA LEU A 214 -20.15 -8.13 18.32
C LEU A 214 -20.45 -7.59 19.72
N LEU A 215 -20.19 -6.31 19.97
CA LEU A 215 -20.56 -5.66 21.23
C LEU A 215 -22.08 -5.62 21.42
N TRP A 216 -22.86 -5.37 20.36
CA TRP A 216 -24.33 -5.46 20.42
C TRP A 216 -24.85 -6.87 20.68
N ILE A 217 -24.14 -7.89 20.19
CA ILE A 217 -24.54 -9.30 20.37
C ILE A 217 -24.14 -9.83 21.75
N CYS A 218 -22.90 -9.53 22.20
CA CYS A 218 -22.30 -10.12 23.40
C CYS A 218 -22.50 -9.28 24.67
N GLY A 219 -22.83 -7.98 24.53
CA GLY A 219 -22.85 -7.01 25.61
C GLY A 219 -21.46 -6.50 25.97
N ASP A 220 -21.43 -5.40 26.73
CA ASP A 220 -20.20 -4.75 27.22
C ASP A 220 -19.59 -5.46 28.44
N ASP A 221 -20.36 -6.26 29.16
CA ASP A 221 -19.89 -7.09 30.27
C ASP A 221 -19.02 -8.27 29.82
N ASN A 222 -19.13 -8.70 28.55
CA ASN A 222 -18.44 -9.89 28.04
C ASN A 222 -17.59 -9.58 26.81
N LEU A 223 -16.44 -8.93 27.03
CA LEU A 223 -15.53 -8.50 25.97
C LEU A 223 -14.63 -9.62 25.43
N THR A 224 -14.52 -10.76 26.11
CA THR A 224 -13.66 -11.87 25.68
C THR A 224 -14.07 -12.44 24.32
N PRO A 225 -15.33 -12.81 24.04
CA PRO A 225 -15.74 -13.22 22.70
C PRO A 225 -15.65 -12.08 21.69
N VAL A 226 -15.89 -10.82 22.09
CA VAL A 226 -15.80 -9.66 21.19
C VAL A 226 -14.42 -9.59 20.53
N TRP A 227 -13.33 -9.54 21.31
CA TRP A 227 -11.99 -9.43 20.73
C TRP A 227 -11.55 -10.70 20.01
N ARG A 228 -11.89 -11.91 20.50
CA ARG A 228 -11.51 -13.17 19.89
C ARG A 228 -12.16 -13.39 18.53
N ILE A 229 -13.47 -13.18 18.45
CA ILE A 229 -14.23 -13.32 17.21
C ILE A 229 -13.80 -12.23 16.22
N THR A 230 -13.56 -10.99 16.67
CA THR A 230 -13.01 -9.92 15.82
C THR A 230 -11.74 -10.36 15.10
N ILE A 231 -10.77 -10.92 15.82
CA ILE A 231 -9.55 -11.43 15.20
C ILE A 231 -9.86 -12.62 14.28
N GLY A 232 -10.66 -13.59 14.74
CA GLY A 232 -10.95 -14.83 14.01
C GLY A 232 -11.64 -14.61 12.67
N LEU A 233 -12.56 -13.64 12.58
CA LEU A 233 -13.22 -13.27 11.33
C LEU A 233 -12.24 -12.74 10.27
N GLY A 234 -11.07 -12.29 10.67
CA GLY A 234 -9.98 -11.91 9.77
C GLY A 234 -9.44 -13.07 8.91
N ALA A 235 -9.77 -14.33 9.24
CA ALA A 235 -9.40 -15.48 8.42
C ALA A 235 -10.34 -15.69 7.20
N ILE A 236 -11.55 -15.10 7.21
CA ILE A 236 -12.56 -15.32 6.14
C ILE A 236 -12.09 -14.74 4.79
N PRO A 237 -11.61 -13.49 4.68
CA PRO A 237 -11.18 -12.93 3.40
C PRO A 237 -10.05 -13.75 2.72
N PRO A 238 -8.94 -14.09 3.40
CA PRO A 238 -7.91 -14.90 2.78
C PRO A 238 -8.40 -16.31 2.42
N LEU A 239 -9.33 -16.91 3.20
CA LEU A 239 -9.94 -18.19 2.88
C LEU A 239 -10.77 -18.11 1.59
N SER A 240 -11.53 -17.04 1.41
CA SER A 240 -12.31 -16.83 0.19
C SER A 240 -11.44 -16.64 -1.06
N LEU A 241 -10.31 -15.94 -0.91
CA LEU A 241 -9.36 -15.69 -2.01
C LEU A 241 -8.52 -16.91 -2.36
N PHE A 242 -8.31 -17.83 -1.44
CA PHE A 242 -7.48 -19.01 -1.64
C PHE A 242 -7.89 -19.81 -2.90
N TYR A 243 -9.19 -20.03 -3.07
CA TYR A 243 -9.71 -20.72 -4.26
C TYR A 243 -9.37 -20.00 -5.57
N PHE A 244 -9.53 -18.69 -5.63
CA PHE A 244 -9.21 -17.92 -6.84
C PHE A 244 -7.71 -17.91 -7.14
N ARG A 245 -6.87 -17.87 -6.10
CA ARG A 245 -5.40 -17.91 -6.22
C ARG A 245 -4.87 -19.23 -6.74
N THR A 246 -5.50 -20.35 -6.42
CA THR A 246 -5.13 -21.65 -7.02
C THR A 246 -5.31 -21.67 -8.53
N ARG A 247 -6.25 -20.87 -9.06
CA ARG A 247 -6.55 -20.74 -10.50
C ARG A 247 -5.87 -19.55 -11.17
N PHE A 248 -5.15 -18.74 -10.43
CA PHE A 248 -4.43 -17.58 -10.98
C PHE A 248 -3.38 -18.02 -12.00
N LYS A 249 -3.31 -17.29 -13.12
CA LYS A 249 -2.26 -17.43 -14.15
C LYS A 249 -1.27 -16.29 -14.01
N GLU A 250 0.00 -16.60 -14.11
CA GLU A 250 1.05 -15.59 -14.04
C GLU A 250 0.94 -14.59 -15.20
N PRO A 251 1.19 -13.30 -14.98
CA PRO A 251 1.18 -12.28 -16.02
C PRO A 251 2.22 -12.59 -17.12
N ASP A 252 1.84 -12.34 -18.37
CA ASP A 252 2.73 -12.60 -19.53
C ASP A 252 3.99 -11.74 -19.47
N THR A 253 3.90 -10.51 -19.00
CA THR A 253 5.03 -9.62 -18.73
C THR A 253 6.07 -10.25 -17.81
N PHE A 254 5.65 -10.92 -16.74
CA PHE A 254 6.56 -11.63 -15.84
C PHE A 254 7.17 -12.86 -16.52
N ARG A 255 6.38 -13.63 -17.27
CA ARG A 255 6.87 -14.81 -17.98
C ARG A 255 7.95 -14.48 -19.02
N LYS A 256 7.83 -13.35 -19.71
CA LYS A 256 8.80 -12.87 -20.70
C LYS A 256 10.08 -12.31 -20.08
N ASN A 257 10.01 -11.67 -18.92
CA ASN A 257 11.08 -10.81 -18.40
C ASN A 257 11.74 -11.31 -17.10
N ASN A 258 11.44 -12.54 -16.62
CA ASN A 258 11.96 -13.05 -15.36
C ASN A 258 13.43 -13.55 -15.44
N PHE A 259 14.07 -13.71 -14.27
CA PHE A 259 15.44 -14.23 -14.13
C PHE A 259 15.50 -15.70 -13.67
N LYS A 260 14.48 -16.52 -13.92
CA LYS A 260 14.47 -17.93 -13.46
C LYS A 260 15.65 -18.76 -13.97
N ARG A 261 16.16 -18.43 -15.16
CA ARG A 261 17.26 -19.16 -15.84
C ARG A 261 18.64 -18.54 -15.64
N THR A 262 18.73 -17.35 -15.05
CA THR A 262 20.00 -16.64 -14.88
C THR A 262 20.03 -15.87 -13.56
N ARG A 263 21.21 -15.46 -13.11
CA ARG A 263 21.34 -14.67 -11.87
C ARG A 263 21.10 -13.20 -12.18
N PRO A 264 20.16 -12.54 -11.46
CA PRO A 264 19.93 -11.12 -11.66
C PRO A 264 21.17 -10.28 -11.39
N PRO A 265 21.46 -9.28 -12.23
CA PRO A 265 22.59 -8.38 -12.04
C PRO A 265 22.27 -7.30 -10.99
N TYR A 266 22.07 -7.69 -9.72
CA TYR A 266 21.63 -6.78 -8.66
C TYR A 266 22.52 -5.56 -8.46
N ILE A 267 23.84 -5.68 -8.65
CA ILE A 267 24.77 -4.55 -8.52
C ILE A 267 24.50 -3.50 -9.60
N LEU A 268 24.28 -3.94 -10.85
CA LEU A 268 23.93 -3.02 -11.94
C LEU A 268 22.55 -2.40 -11.70
N ALA A 269 21.57 -3.21 -11.28
CA ALA A 269 20.24 -2.74 -10.95
C ALA A 269 20.28 -1.70 -9.82
N LEU A 270 21.01 -1.94 -8.74
CA LEU A 270 21.16 -1.02 -7.61
C LEU A 270 21.89 0.27 -8.05
N ARG A 271 22.87 0.19 -8.92
CA ARG A 271 23.57 1.35 -9.44
C ARG A 271 22.65 2.27 -10.27
N TYR A 272 21.71 1.70 -11.00
CA TYR A 272 20.78 2.46 -11.85
C TYR A 272 19.55 2.95 -11.07
N TYR A 273 18.88 2.04 -10.32
CA TYR A 273 17.63 2.30 -9.63
C TYR A 273 17.79 2.66 -8.15
N GLY A 274 18.96 2.50 -7.56
CA GLY A 274 19.22 2.72 -6.13
C GLY A 274 18.80 4.10 -5.61
N PRO A 275 19.12 5.21 -6.29
CA PRO A 275 18.68 6.53 -5.84
C PRO A 275 17.16 6.67 -5.74
N ARG A 276 16.41 6.13 -6.72
CA ARG A 276 14.94 6.13 -6.71
C ARG A 276 14.39 5.25 -5.59
N LEU A 277 14.99 4.07 -5.39
CA LEU A 277 14.64 3.14 -4.31
C LEU A 277 14.79 3.80 -2.94
N VAL A 278 15.92 4.49 -2.69
CA VAL A 278 16.16 5.18 -1.41
C VAL A 278 15.10 6.24 -1.14
N VAL A 279 14.75 7.05 -2.14
CA VAL A 279 13.72 8.09 -1.99
C VAL A 279 12.36 7.45 -1.66
N ILE A 280 11.96 6.40 -2.39
CA ILE A 280 10.70 5.69 -2.15
C ILE A 280 10.69 5.06 -0.75
N CYS A 281 11.80 4.46 -0.31
CA CYS A 281 11.98 3.92 1.04
C CYS A 281 11.75 4.97 2.11
N ILE A 282 12.35 6.15 1.96
CA ILE A 282 12.20 7.26 2.92
C ILE A 282 10.76 7.74 2.97
N VAL A 283 10.15 8.01 1.83
CA VAL A 283 8.75 8.49 1.75
C VAL A 283 7.78 7.48 2.34
N TRP A 284 7.95 6.18 2.03
CA TRP A 284 7.10 5.12 2.57
C TRP A 284 7.28 4.92 4.07
N MET A 285 8.53 4.99 4.54
CA MET A 285 8.85 4.92 5.98
C MET A 285 8.21 6.07 6.75
N LEU A 286 8.34 7.31 6.28
CA LEU A 286 7.75 8.49 6.91
C LEU A 286 6.23 8.42 6.94
N TYR A 287 5.60 8.04 5.82
CA TYR A 287 4.15 7.92 5.75
C TYR A 287 3.61 6.87 6.73
N ASN A 288 4.18 5.68 6.76
CA ASN A 288 3.72 4.64 7.66
C ASN A 288 4.04 4.92 9.14
N PHE A 289 5.13 5.65 9.41
CA PHE A 289 5.41 6.18 10.75
C PHE A 289 4.28 7.09 11.25
N ILE A 290 3.65 7.84 10.34
CA ILE A 290 2.53 8.73 10.64
C ILE A 290 1.21 7.93 10.70
N SER A 291 0.83 7.24 9.63
CA SER A 291 -0.51 6.72 9.39
C SER A 291 -0.89 5.57 10.33
N PHE A 292 -0.04 4.55 10.47
CA PHE A 292 -0.38 3.36 11.25
C PHE A 292 -0.64 3.62 12.74
N PRO A 293 0.16 4.45 13.45
CA PRO A 293 -0.14 4.75 14.84
C PRO A 293 -1.48 5.44 15.04
N PHE A 294 -1.84 6.38 14.18
CA PHE A 294 -3.15 7.04 14.25
C PHE A 294 -4.30 6.07 14.03
N GLY A 295 -4.17 5.11 13.11
CA GLY A 295 -5.18 4.05 12.93
C GLY A 295 -5.28 3.13 14.16
N ILE A 296 -4.15 2.62 14.65
CA ILE A 296 -4.11 1.66 15.78
C ILE A 296 -4.57 2.29 17.10
N TYR A 297 -4.13 3.51 17.39
CA TYR A 297 -4.50 4.20 18.64
C TYR A 297 -5.77 5.05 18.53
N GLY A 298 -6.39 5.13 17.35
CA GLY A 298 -7.59 5.94 17.10
C GLY A 298 -8.74 5.61 18.06
N SER A 299 -9.07 4.33 18.24
CA SER A 299 -10.11 3.89 19.18
C SER A 299 -9.78 4.26 20.64
N GLN A 300 -8.51 4.16 21.04
CA GLN A 300 -8.07 4.55 22.39
C GLN A 300 -8.16 6.07 22.61
N ILE A 301 -7.76 6.87 21.62
CA ILE A 301 -7.88 8.33 21.65
C ILE A 301 -9.35 8.74 21.79
N ILE A 302 -10.24 8.12 21.02
CA ILE A 302 -11.67 8.37 21.09
C ILE A 302 -12.21 7.98 22.48
N ASN A 303 -11.78 6.85 23.05
CA ASN A 303 -12.20 6.39 24.37
C ASN A 303 -11.82 7.39 25.49
N LEU A 304 -10.66 8.06 25.37
CA LEU A 304 -10.27 9.12 26.30
C LEU A 304 -11.20 10.36 26.24
N LEU A 305 -11.83 10.60 25.07
CA LEU A 305 -12.71 11.75 24.84
C LEU A 305 -14.18 11.46 25.16
N VAL A 306 -14.59 10.20 25.20
CA VAL A 306 -15.96 9.77 25.57
C VAL A 306 -16.09 9.81 27.08
N LYS A 307 -16.81 10.84 27.61
CA LYS A 307 -16.90 11.16 29.04
C LYS A 307 -17.49 10.06 29.92
N ASP A 308 -18.36 9.23 29.34
CA ASP A 308 -19.13 8.22 30.11
C ASP A 308 -18.45 6.82 30.05
N GLY A 309 -17.32 6.67 29.37
CA GLY A 309 -16.68 5.37 29.14
C GLY A 309 -17.53 4.39 28.31
N ASP A 310 -18.53 4.90 27.59
CA ASP A 310 -19.48 4.13 26.80
C ASP A 310 -18.78 3.52 25.57
N LEU A 311 -18.64 2.20 25.57
CA LEU A 311 -17.96 1.47 24.48
C LEU A 311 -18.74 1.50 23.18
N TYR A 312 -20.07 1.54 23.22
CA TYR A 312 -20.89 1.64 22.01
C TYR A 312 -20.63 2.97 21.28
N LYS A 313 -20.53 4.07 22.05
CA LYS A 313 -20.15 5.38 21.49
C LYS A 313 -18.72 5.38 20.99
N THR A 314 -17.79 4.81 21.75
CA THR A 314 -16.36 4.72 21.36
C THR A 314 -16.18 3.97 20.05
N PHE A 315 -16.78 2.78 19.93
CA PHE A 315 -16.69 1.98 18.71
C PHE A 315 -17.48 2.60 17.56
N GLY A 316 -18.63 3.23 17.83
CA GLY A 316 -19.38 3.96 16.82
C GLY A 316 -18.61 5.14 16.22
N TRP A 317 -17.95 5.96 17.06
CA TRP A 317 -17.07 7.03 16.57
C TRP A 317 -15.83 6.50 15.85
N ASN A 318 -15.28 5.36 16.27
CA ASN A 318 -14.16 4.72 15.57
C ASN A 318 -14.56 4.23 14.17
N VAL A 319 -15.78 3.70 14.01
CA VAL A 319 -16.35 3.34 12.70
C VAL A 319 -16.45 4.57 11.81
N LEU A 320 -16.98 5.70 12.33
CA LEU A 320 -17.05 6.94 11.54
C LEU A 320 -15.67 7.44 11.16
N LEU A 321 -14.69 7.41 12.08
CA LEU A 321 -13.32 7.81 11.83
C LEU A 321 -12.70 7.00 10.68
N THR A 322 -12.82 5.67 10.75
CA THR A 322 -12.24 4.78 9.73
C THR A 322 -12.99 4.86 8.40
N ALA A 323 -14.27 5.19 8.40
CA ALA A 323 -15.04 5.36 7.16
C ALA A 323 -14.47 6.48 6.24
N PHE A 324 -13.77 7.46 6.81
CA PHE A 324 -13.10 8.52 6.04
C PHE A 324 -11.94 8.02 5.16
N TYR A 325 -11.37 6.85 5.44
CA TYR A 325 -10.33 6.25 4.58
C TYR A 325 -10.86 6.00 3.16
N LEU A 326 -12.10 5.48 3.04
CA LEU A 326 -12.67 5.10 1.73
C LEU A 326 -12.81 6.27 0.75
N PRO A 327 -13.42 7.42 1.09
CA PRO A 327 -13.46 8.56 0.17
C PRO A 327 -12.05 9.10 -0.13
N GLY A 328 -11.11 9.03 0.82
CA GLY A 328 -9.72 9.39 0.60
C GLY A 328 -9.09 8.55 -0.50
N ALA A 329 -9.09 7.23 -0.36
CA ALA A 329 -8.54 6.30 -1.33
C ALA A 329 -9.26 6.36 -2.69
N PHE A 330 -10.60 6.54 -2.69
CA PHE A 330 -11.38 6.71 -3.92
C PHE A 330 -10.95 7.95 -4.71
N LEU A 331 -10.84 9.09 -4.06
CA LEU A 331 -10.36 10.33 -4.68
C LEU A 331 -8.90 10.19 -5.12
N GLY A 332 -8.05 9.54 -4.31
CA GLY A 332 -6.67 9.26 -4.65
C GLY A 332 -6.51 8.44 -5.92
N ALA A 333 -7.36 7.43 -6.11
CA ALA A 333 -7.38 6.60 -7.32
C ALA A 333 -7.70 7.43 -8.59
N ILE A 334 -8.69 8.31 -8.51
CA ILE A 334 -9.09 9.19 -9.63
C ILE A 334 -8.01 10.24 -9.91
N PHE A 335 -7.52 10.90 -8.86
CA PHE A 335 -6.51 11.96 -9.01
C PHE A 335 -5.17 11.42 -9.48
N SER A 336 -4.85 10.16 -9.16
CA SER A 336 -3.66 9.48 -9.67
C SER A 336 -3.69 9.27 -11.19
N ASP A 337 -4.88 9.07 -11.78
CA ASP A 337 -5.01 9.03 -13.25
C ASP A 337 -4.95 10.43 -13.89
N TRP A 338 -5.47 11.47 -13.21
CA TRP A 338 -5.56 12.82 -13.77
C TRP A 338 -4.29 13.63 -13.60
N PHE A 339 -3.74 13.66 -12.39
CA PHE A 339 -2.58 14.49 -12.03
C PHE A 339 -1.27 13.68 -12.02
N GLY A 340 -1.37 12.36 -12.12
CA GLY A 340 -0.24 11.46 -11.92
C GLY A 340 0.03 11.15 -10.43
N PRO A 341 0.62 9.98 -10.14
CA PRO A 341 0.77 9.49 -8.77
C PRO A 341 1.74 10.35 -7.93
N ARG A 342 2.79 10.93 -8.54
CA ARG A 342 3.76 11.80 -7.84
C ARG A 342 3.12 13.09 -7.34
N ILE A 343 2.37 13.77 -8.20
CA ILE A 343 1.73 15.05 -7.88
C ILE A 343 0.60 14.85 -6.89
N THR A 344 -0.22 13.80 -7.09
CA THR A 344 -1.32 13.44 -6.17
C THR A 344 -0.77 13.16 -4.76
N LEU A 345 0.32 12.39 -4.66
CA LEU A 345 0.96 12.08 -3.38
C LEU A 345 1.49 13.35 -2.69
N ALA A 346 2.28 14.16 -3.40
CA ALA A 346 2.87 15.36 -2.82
C ALA A 346 1.80 16.40 -2.43
N GLY A 347 0.79 16.63 -3.27
CA GLY A 347 -0.28 17.58 -3.00
C GLY A 347 -1.15 17.17 -1.81
N ALA A 348 -1.51 15.91 -1.71
CA ALA A 348 -2.28 15.39 -0.59
C ALA A 348 -1.51 15.46 0.74
N LEU A 349 -0.21 15.17 0.73
CA LEU A 349 0.64 15.32 1.92
C LEU A 349 0.74 16.78 2.39
N ILE A 350 0.81 17.75 1.48
CA ILE A 350 0.78 19.17 1.84
C ILE A 350 -0.55 19.51 2.52
N LEU A 351 -1.67 19.09 1.93
CA LEU A 351 -3.00 19.32 2.51
C LEU A 351 -3.16 18.63 3.87
N GLN A 352 -2.68 17.38 4.00
CA GLN A 352 -2.69 16.64 5.26
C GLN A 352 -1.86 17.37 6.33
N GLY A 353 -0.67 17.85 5.98
CA GLY A 353 0.18 18.61 6.88
C GLY A 353 -0.49 19.92 7.36
N ILE A 354 -1.15 20.66 6.47
CA ILE A 354 -1.90 21.89 6.80
C ILE A 354 -3.05 21.55 7.77
N VAL A 355 -3.89 20.56 7.45
CA VAL A 355 -5.00 20.15 8.31
C VAL A 355 -4.48 19.70 9.67
N GLY A 356 -3.41 18.91 9.74
CA GLY A 356 -2.83 18.45 10.98
C GLY A 356 -2.24 19.59 11.83
N PHE A 357 -1.63 20.61 11.24
CA PHE A 357 -1.18 21.81 11.97
C PHE A 357 -2.37 22.61 12.52
N ILE A 358 -3.45 22.76 11.75
CA ILE A 358 -4.68 23.40 12.24
C ILE A 358 -5.24 22.61 13.42
N MET A 359 -5.39 21.29 13.30
CA MET A 359 -5.87 20.43 14.38
C MET A 359 -5.00 20.55 15.64
N ALA A 360 -3.68 20.53 15.48
CA ALA A 360 -2.76 20.69 16.59
C ALA A 360 -2.87 22.07 17.25
N GLY A 361 -3.03 23.14 16.46
CA GLY A 361 -3.15 24.52 16.96
C GLY A 361 -4.43 24.79 17.73
N VAL A 362 -5.56 24.23 17.28
CA VAL A 362 -6.87 24.43 17.93
C VAL A 362 -7.32 23.22 18.79
N TYR A 363 -6.41 22.30 19.10
CA TYR A 363 -6.69 21.02 19.73
C TYR A 363 -7.54 21.13 21.00
N GLU A 364 -7.16 21.99 21.96
CA GLU A 364 -7.87 22.15 23.23
C GLU A 364 -9.33 22.66 23.08
N SER A 365 -9.61 23.38 22.01
CA SER A 365 -10.97 23.81 21.67
C SER A 365 -11.75 22.69 20.98
N MET A 366 -11.08 21.95 20.10
CA MET A 366 -11.69 20.91 19.26
C MET A 366 -12.14 19.69 20.08
N ILE A 367 -11.38 19.27 21.09
CA ILE A 367 -11.71 18.11 21.95
C ILE A 367 -12.98 18.33 22.80
N LYS A 368 -13.45 19.57 22.94
CA LYS A 368 -14.73 19.85 23.63
C LYS A 368 -15.94 19.35 22.84
N ASN A 369 -15.79 19.15 21.53
CA ASN A 369 -16.81 18.61 20.65
C ASN A 369 -16.26 17.38 19.92
N ILE A 370 -16.60 16.19 20.41
CA ILE A 370 -16.14 14.91 19.87
C ILE A 370 -16.46 14.74 18.37
N ALA A 371 -17.64 15.20 17.93
CA ALA A 371 -18.04 15.11 16.53
C ALA A 371 -17.12 15.94 15.64
N GLY A 372 -16.84 17.20 16.03
CA GLY A 372 -15.90 18.06 15.31
C GLY A 372 -14.48 17.50 15.28
N PHE A 373 -14.02 16.91 16.39
CA PHE A 373 -12.72 16.25 16.47
C PHE A 373 -12.64 15.05 15.52
N VAL A 374 -13.61 14.15 15.57
CA VAL A 374 -13.62 12.92 14.74
C VAL A 374 -13.70 13.26 13.24
N ILE A 375 -14.49 14.27 12.85
CA ILE A 375 -14.57 14.72 11.45
C ILE A 375 -13.23 15.29 10.99
N ALA A 376 -12.61 16.18 11.76
CA ALA A 376 -11.32 16.76 11.40
C ALA A 376 -10.21 15.68 11.33
N TYR A 377 -10.21 14.76 12.28
CA TYR A 377 -9.30 13.63 12.31
C TYR A 377 -9.53 12.70 11.09
N GLY A 378 -10.79 12.42 10.77
CA GLY A 378 -11.16 11.65 9.57
C GLY A 378 -10.67 12.31 8.28
N ILE A 379 -10.81 13.63 8.14
CA ILE A 379 -10.29 14.39 6.99
C ILE A 379 -8.75 14.28 6.93
N PHE A 380 -8.06 14.41 8.06
CA PHE A 380 -6.61 14.23 8.13
C PHE A 380 -6.18 12.85 7.62
N GLN A 381 -6.89 11.79 8.03
CA GLN A 381 -6.63 10.42 7.57
C GLN A 381 -6.99 10.23 6.10
N ALA A 382 -8.14 10.74 5.65
CA ALA A 382 -8.55 10.67 4.25
C ALA A 382 -7.54 11.30 3.29
N LEU A 383 -6.91 12.41 3.66
CA LEU A 383 -5.86 13.05 2.88
C LEU A 383 -4.59 12.19 2.80
N GLY A 384 -4.27 11.46 3.86
CA GLY A 384 -3.19 10.47 3.86
C GLY A 384 -3.43 9.34 2.86
N GLU A 385 -4.65 8.81 2.80
CA GLU A 385 -5.00 7.74 1.85
C GLU A 385 -5.17 8.26 0.42
N MET A 386 -5.68 9.47 0.23
CA MET A 386 -5.74 10.12 -1.07
C MET A 386 -4.34 10.28 -1.70
N GLY A 387 -3.35 10.57 -0.88
CA GLY A 387 -1.97 10.75 -1.31
C GLY A 387 -1.14 9.46 -1.23
N PRO A 388 -0.29 9.35 -0.20
CA PRO A 388 0.68 8.26 -0.10
C PRO A 388 0.05 6.88 0.05
N GLY A 389 -1.09 6.72 0.75
CA GLY A 389 -1.72 5.42 0.97
C GLY A 389 -1.97 4.66 -0.32
N GLY A 390 -2.58 5.31 -1.32
CA GLY A 390 -2.82 4.72 -2.63
C GLY A 390 -1.62 4.76 -3.57
N ASN A 391 -0.82 5.84 -3.55
CA ASN A 391 0.12 6.14 -4.62
C ASN A 391 1.55 5.66 -4.38
N ILE A 392 2.00 5.44 -3.14
CA ILE A 392 3.40 5.07 -2.88
C ILE A 392 3.74 3.68 -3.43
N GLY A 393 2.81 2.72 -3.29
CA GLY A 393 2.95 1.39 -3.88
C GLY A 393 2.96 1.43 -5.41
N LEU A 394 2.11 2.27 -6.01
CA LEU A 394 2.09 2.49 -7.45
C LEU A 394 3.41 3.08 -7.95
N LEU A 395 3.95 4.09 -7.26
CA LEU A 395 5.25 4.68 -7.57
C LEU A 395 6.38 3.67 -7.44
N ALA A 396 6.39 2.83 -6.40
CA ALA A 396 7.39 1.77 -6.23
C ALA A 396 7.34 0.77 -7.39
N SER A 397 6.15 0.34 -7.78
CA SER A 397 5.95 -0.62 -8.85
C SER A 397 6.34 -0.06 -10.23
N LYS A 398 5.96 1.19 -10.54
CA LYS A 398 6.22 1.81 -11.85
C LYS A 398 7.64 2.36 -12.03
N ASN A 399 8.39 2.52 -10.94
CA ASN A 399 9.80 2.96 -10.98
C ASN A 399 10.80 1.81 -11.01
N SER A 400 10.34 0.56 -11.25
CA SER A 400 11.18 -0.63 -11.30
C SER A 400 10.84 -1.51 -12.48
N PRO A 401 11.85 -2.15 -13.13
CA PRO A 401 11.61 -3.08 -14.21
C PRO A 401 10.97 -4.38 -13.71
N THR A 402 10.20 -5.04 -14.56
CA THR A 402 9.44 -6.26 -14.22
C THR A 402 10.32 -7.36 -13.62
N ALA A 403 11.53 -7.52 -14.15
CA ALA A 403 12.47 -8.59 -13.79
C ALA A 403 12.93 -8.55 -12.31
N ILE A 404 12.98 -7.38 -11.69
CA ILE A 404 13.41 -7.18 -10.28
C ILE A 404 12.33 -6.45 -9.46
N ARG A 405 11.13 -6.29 -9.98
CA ARG A 405 10.05 -5.49 -9.36
C ARG A 405 9.65 -6.04 -7.99
N GLY A 406 9.60 -7.35 -7.82
CA GLY A 406 9.28 -7.99 -6.55
C GLY A 406 10.29 -7.63 -5.47
N VAL A 407 11.59 -7.77 -5.73
CA VAL A 407 12.67 -7.41 -4.80
C VAL A 407 12.71 -5.90 -4.55
N PHE A 408 12.57 -5.08 -5.58
CA PHE A 408 12.53 -3.61 -5.44
C PHE A 408 11.35 -3.17 -4.56
N TYR A 409 10.16 -3.70 -4.85
CA TYR A 409 8.94 -3.39 -4.11
C TYR A 409 9.00 -3.88 -2.66
N CYS A 410 9.57 -5.08 -2.42
CA CYS A 410 9.69 -5.61 -1.07
C CYS A 410 10.66 -4.78 -0.21
N ILE A 411 11.76 -4.31 -0.75
CA ILE A 411 12.68 -3.42 -0.02
C ILE A 411 11.98 -2.12 0.35
N ALA A 412 11.32 -1.48 -0.61
CA ALA A 412 10.61 -0.23 -0.39
C ALA A 412 9.48 -0.36 0.64
N SER A 413 8.62 -1.38 0.50
CA SER A 413 7.51 -1.63 1.41
C SER A 413 7.96 -2.10 2.80
N SER A 414 9.07 -2.84 2.90
CA SER A 414 9.68 -3.22 4.18
C SER A 414 10.12 -1.99 4.97
N MET A 415 10.73 -1.01 4.32
CA MET A 415 11.07 0.27 4.98
C MET A 415 9.81 1.00 5.46
N GLY A 416 8.71 0.93 4.70
CA GLY A 416 7.41 1.42 5.17
C GLY A 416 6.96 0.71 6.46
N LYS A 417 7.01 -0.62 6.52
CA LYS A 417 6.59 -1.36 7.73
C LYS A 417 7.55 -1.18 8.91
N ILE A 418 8.84 -0.93 8.67
CA ILE A 418 9.78 -0.47 9.71
C ILE A 418 9.31 0.89 10.27
N GLY A 419 8.90 1.82 9.40
CA GLY A 419 8.28 3.07 9.81
C GLY A 419 7.04 2.88 10.68
N ALA A 420 6.12 1.99 10.28
CA ALA A 420 4.94 1.63 11.06
C ALA A 420 5.30 1.05 12.43
N PHE A 421 6.28 0.15 12.49
CA PHE A 421 6.78 -0.45 13.74
C PHE A 421 7.30 0.63 14.70
N ILE A 422 8.23 1.46 14.22
CA ILE A 422 8.84 2.54 15.00
C ILE A 422 7.77 3.56 15.45
N GLY A 423 6.91 3.97 14.52
CA GLY A 423 5.82 4.92 14.81
C GLY A 423 4.88 4.40 15.90
N THR A 424 4.44 3.15 15.80
CA THR A 424 3.56 2.52 16.80
C THR A 424 4.22 2.43 18.18
N GLN A 425 5.53 2.18 18.24
CA GLN A 425 6.27 2.17 19.50
C GLN A 425 6.49 3.57 20.08
N CYS A 426 6.75 4.57 19.22
CA CYS A 426 7.04 5.94 19.63
C CYS A 426 5.77 6.74 19.97
N PHE A 427 4.62 6.42 19.41
CA PHE A 427 3.40 7.21 19.53
C PHE A 427 2.97 7.47 20.99
N PRO A 428 2.87 6.47 21.87
CA PRO A 428 2.56 6.70 23.29
C PRO A 428 3.65 7.53 24.01
N LEU A 429 4.91 7.40 23.59
CA LEU A 429 6.03 8.19 24.15
C LEU A 429 5.93 9.66 23.74
N ILE A 430 5.52 9.91 22.51
CA ILE A 430 5.27 11.26 21.99
C ILE A 430 4.12 11.90 22.79
N ILE A 431 3.00 11.19 22.96
CA ILE A 431 1.87 11.66 23.79
C ILE A 431 2.37 12.05 25.17
N LYS A 432 3.10 11.15 25.84
CA LYS A 432 3.66 11.38 27.17
C LYS A 432 4.60 12.61 27.21
N GLY A 433 5.42 12.80 26.17
CA GLY A 433 6.32 13.96 26.07
C GLY A 433 5.63 15.31 25.92
N PHE A 434 4.39 15.31 25.42
CA PHE A 434 3.56 16.51 25.26
C PHE A 434 2.51 16.69 26.35
N GLU A 435 2.41 15.79 27.34
CA GLU A 435 1.52 15.92 28.49
C GLU A 435 1.84 17.20 29.27
N LYS A 436 0.81 17.99 29.54
CA LYS A 436 0.89 19.18 30.39
C LYS A 436 0.23 18.90 31.73
N GLY A 437 1.04 18.80 32.78
CA GLY A 437 0.53 18.53 34.12
C GLY A 437 -0.02 17.11 34.32
N GLY A 438 0.44 16.12 33.53
CA GLY A 438 -0.03 14.74 33.57
C GLY A 438 -1.35 14.49 32.86
N ASP A 439 -1.83 15.44 32.05
CA ASP A 439 -3.06 15.32 31.27
C ASP A 439 -2.75 14.64 29.91
N GLU A 440 -3.01 13.34 29.83
CA GLU A 440 -2.80 12.52 28.64
C GLU A 440 -3.62 13.01 27.44
N ILE A 441 -4.84 13.54 27.69
CA ILE A 441 -5.70 14.07 26.63
C ILE A 441 -5.00 15.20 25.89
N LYS A 442 -4.33 16.11 26.62
CA LYS A 442 -3.54 17.20 26.01
C LYS A 442 -2.30 16.70 25.31
N GLY A 443 -1.74 15.59 25.76
CA GLY A 443 -0.58 14.96 25.14
C GLY A 443 -0.83 14.52 23.70
N VAL A 444 -2.06 14.15 23.35
CA VAL A 444 -2.44 13.73 21.98
C VAL A 444 -2.21 14.82 20.92
N GLN A 445 -2.08 16.09 21.31
CA GLN A 445 -1.68 17.18 20.43
C GLN A 445 -0.31 16.95 19.77
N GLY A 446 0.63 16.32 20.50
CA GLY A 446 2.02 16.12 20.06
C GLY A 446 2.14 15.35 18.74
N PRO A 447 1.53 14.17 18.60
CA PRO A 447 1.49 13.43 17.36
C PRO A 447 1.04 14.25 16.15
N PHE A 448 0.03 15.12 16.26
CA PHE A 448 -0.42 15.96 15.13
C PHE A 448 0.64 16.97 14.71
N TRP A 449 1.38 17.61 15.66
CA TRP A 449 2.48 18.52 15.33
C TRP A 449 3.60 17.82 14.56
N ILE A 450 4.07 16.68 15.07
CA ILE A 450 5.17 15.91 14.47
C ILE A 450 4.76 15.38 13.11
N SER A 451 3.59 14.76 13.00
CA SER A 451 3.10 14.17 11.76
C SER A 451 2.92 15.20 10.67
N SER A 452 2.41 16.40 11.00
CA SER A 452 2.23 17.48 10.03
C SER A 452 3.54 17.98 9.46
N ALA A 453 4.57 18.12 10.30
CA ALA A 453 5.91 18.49 9.85
C ALA A 453 6.52 17.42 8.92
N LEU A 454 6.36 16.15 9.27
CA LEU A 454 6.83 15.01 8.46
C LEU A 454 6.06 14.89 7.13
N CYS A 455 4.76 15.22 7.10
CA CYS A 455 3.97 15.26 5.86
C CYS A 455 4.55 16.30 4.88
N ILE A 456 4.80 17.53 5.33
CA ILE A 456 5.39 18.58 4.48
C ILE A 456 6.79 18.16 3.99
N PHE A 457 7.63 17.62 4.88
CA PHE A 457 8.96 17.14 4.51
C PHE A 457 8.89 16.02 3.47
N SER A 458 8.00 15.04 3.66
CA SER A 458 7.78 13.94 2.73
C SER A 458 7.26 14.43 1.37
N ALA A 459 6.38 15.43 1.35
CA ALA A 459 5.88 16.05 0.12
C ALA A 459 7.01 16.70 -0.70
N LEU A 460 7.91 17.43 -0.04
CA LEU A 460 9.06 18.05 -0.70
C LEU A 460 9.99 16.99 -1.29
N ILE A 461 10.33 15.95 -0.51
CA ILE A 461 11.15 14.84 -1.02
C ILE A 461 10.50 14.19 -2.24
N THR A 462 9.22 13.90 -2.18
CA THR A 462 8.49 13.28 -3.28
C THR A 462 8.53 14.13 -4.54
N PHE A 463 8.20 15.41 -4.41
CA PHE A 463 8.11 16.30 -5.56
C PHE A 463 9.46 16.52 -6.25
N PHE A 464 10.54 16.69 -5.48
CA PHE A 464 11.85 17.03 -6.04
C PHE A 464 12.71 15.84 -6.44
N PHE A 465 12.54 14.67 -5.80
CA PHE A 465 13.46 13.54 -5.97
C PHE A 465 12.84 12.29 -6.62
N LEU A 466 11.49 12.21 -6.75
CA LEU A 466 10.89 11.12 -7.51
C LEU A 466 10.69 11.51 -8.97
N PRO A 467 11.02 10.63 -9.92
CA PRO A 467 10.76 10.88 -11.33
C PRO A 467 9.26 10.90 -11.62
N PRO A 468 8.83 11.65 -12.64
CA PRO A 468 7.46 11.60 -13.14
C PRO A 468 7.14 10.19 -13.66
N VAL A 469 5.92 9.74 -13.45
CA VAL A 469 5.44 8.41 -13.84
C VAL A 469 4.21 8.56 -14.71
N THR A 470 4.27 7.96 -15.90
CA THR A 470 3.19 7.94 -16.90
C THR A 470 2.40 6.62 -16.86
N GLN A 471 1.38 6.48 -17.69
CA GLN A 471 0.62 5.24 -17.83
C GLN A 471 1.45 4.10 -18.46
N THR A 472 2.45 4.41 -19.28
CA THR A 472 3.33 3.46 -20.01
C THR A 472 4.66 3.17 -19.31
N SER A 473 4.92 3.79 -18.16
CA SER A 473 6.23 3.72 -17.47
C SER A 473 6.73 2.31 -17.19
N VAL A 474 5.85 1.31 -17.07
CA VAL A 474 6.27 -0.09 -16.83
C VAL A 474 7.05 -0.65 -18.03
N GLN A 475 6.52 -0.48 -19.24
CA GLN A 475 7.16 -0.93 -20.48
C GLN A 475 8.45 -0.14 -20.75
N ASP A 476 8.40 1.17 -20.53
CA ASP A 476 9.56 2.04 -20.71
C ASP A 476 10.72 1.70 -19.76
N GLU A 477 10.43 1.36 -18.51
CA GLU A 477 11.47 0.95 -17.56
C GLU A 477 12.03 -0.44 -17.88
N ASP A 478 11.22 -1.37 -18.38
CA ASP A 478 11.71 -2.67 -18.85
C ASP A 478 12.69 -2.48 -20.00
N ARG A 479 12.35 -1.69 -21.04
CA ARG A 479 13.23 -1.38 -22.17
C ARG A 479 14.55 -0.74 -21.72
N LYS A 480 14.49 0.33 -20.90
CA LYS A 480 15.68 1.01 -20.39
C LYS A 480 16.58 0.09 -19.56
N PHE A 481 15.98 -0.82 -18.81
CA PHE A 481 16.73 -1.79 -18.03
C PHE A 481 17.48 -2.79 -18.92
N PHE A 482 16.81 -3.35 -19.94
CA PHE A 482 17.44 -4.26 -20.89
C PHE A 482 18.60 -3.60 -21.65
N GLU A 483 18.40 -2.40 -22.17
CA GLU A 483 19.45 -1.62 -22.82
C GLU A 483 20.64 -1.39 -21.88
N TYR A 484 20.36 -1.03 -20.64
CA TYR A 484 21.40 -0.75 -19.63
C TYR A 484 22.22 -2.00 -19.28
N ILE A 485 21.59 -3.13 -18.98
CA ILE A 485 22.31 -4.36 -18.59
C ILE A 485 23.07 -4.95 -19.80
N ARG A 486 22.50 -4.88 -21.01
CA ARG A 486 23.17 -5.30 -22.25
C ARG A 486 24.42 -4.46 -22.51
N ALA A 487 24.34 -3.13 -22.36
CA ALA A 487 25.50 -2.24 -22.50
C ALA A 487 26.62 -2.51 -21.49
N HIS A 488 26.31 -3.16 -20.36
CA HIS A 488 27.29 -3.57 -19.34
C HIS A 488 27.69 -5.06 -19.43
N GLY A 489 27.42 -5.70 -20.57
CA GLY A 489 27.91 -7.06 -20.87
C GLY A 489 27.07 -8.19 -20.26
N PHE A 490 25.83 -7.91 -19.83
CA PHE A 490 24.93 -8.96 -19.35
C PHE A 490 24.25 -9.67 -20.53
N ASP A 491 24.24 -11.01 -20.49
CA ASP A 491 23.60 -11.85 -21.52
C ASP A 491 22.08 -11.90 -21.27
N VAL A 492 21.31 -11.09 -22.00
CA VAL A 492 19.86 -11.02 -21.91
C VAL A 492 19.13 -12.19 -22.56
N SER A 493 19.80 -13.01 -23.42
CA SER A 493 19.19 -14.14 -24.12
C SER A 493 18.66 -15.25 -23.18
N LYS A 494 19.17 -15.28 -21.94
CA LYS A 494 18.77 -16.24 -20.88
C LYS A 494 17.61 -15.76 -20.02
N MET A 495 17.01 -14.60 -20.31
CA MET A 495 15.85 -14.09 -19.58
C MET A 495 14.55 -14.69 -20.12
N GLY A 496 13.54 -14.74 -19.25
CA GLY A 496 12.22 -15.28 -19.58
C GLY A 496 12.11 -16.81 -19.51
N ASP A 497 10.87 -17.32 -19.55
CA ASP A 497 10.57 -18.75 -19.47
C ASP A 497 11.01 -19.52 -20.75
N GLU A 498 10.93 -18.88 -21.90
CA GLU A 498 11.25 -19.46 -23.23
C GLU A 498 12.61 -19.01 -23.77
N GLY A 499 13.31 -18.14 -23.06
CA GLY A 499 14.48 -17.41 -23.55
C GLY A 499 14.04 -16.13 -24.26
N PHE A 500 14.83 -15.08 -24.14
CA PHE A 500 14.61 -13.83 -24.86
C PHE A 500 15.19 -13.98 -26.26
N GLU A 501 14.34 -14.13 -27.29
CA GLU A 501 14.78 -13.88 -28.66
C GLU A 501 14.80 -12.35 -28.84
N PRO A 502 15.97 -11.72 -28.95
CA PRO A 502 16.01 -10.32 -29.33
C PRO A 502 15.30 -10.20 -30.69
N GLU A 503 14.34 -9.28 -30.77
CA GLU A 503 13.87 -8.82 -32.08
C GLU A 503 15.11 -8.56 -32.93
N SER A 504 15.18 -9.17 -34.11
CA SER A 504 16.36 -9.09 -34.96
C SER A 504 16.74 -7.63 -35.18
N GLU A 505 18.03 -7.30 -35.20
CA GLU A 505 18.49 -5.92 -35.45
C GLU A 505 17.81 -5.33 -36.70
N GLU A 506 17.45 -6.17 -37.67
CA GLU A 506 16.63 -5.83 -38.83
C GLU A 506 15.21 -5.35 -38.49
N SER A 507 14.54 -5.93 -37.49
CA SER A 507 13.20 -5.48 -37.12
C SER A 507 13.24 -4.16 -36.33
N MET A 508 14.26 -3.97 -35.48
CA MET A 508 14.48 -2.70 -34.79
C MET A 508 14.94 -1.56 -35.71
N GLU A 509 15.80 -1.86 -36.69
CA GLU A 509 16.16 -0.88 -37.72
C GLU A 509 14.98 -0.56 -38.64
N THR A 510 14.15 -1.53 -38.96
CA THR A 510 12.94 -1.32 -39.77
C THR A 510 11.93 -0.47 -39.02
N GLU A 511 11.67 -0.72 -37.73
CA GLU A 511 10.80 0.15 -36.90
C GLU A 511 11.39 1.56 -36.74
N LEU A 512 12.70 1.69 -36.57
CA LEU A 512 13.38 3.00 -36.49
C LEU A 512 13.36 3.75 -37.84
N TYR A 513 13.44 3.03 -38.97
CA TYR A 513 13.30 3.62 -40.31
C TYR A 513 11.85 4.01 -40.60
N GLU A 514 10.88 3.18 -40.23
CA GLU A 514 9.44 3.53 -40.34
C GLU A 514 9.06 4.71 -39.45
N GLN A 515 9.57 4.78 -38.21
CA GLN A 515 9.38 5.94 -37.34
C GLN A 515 10.06 7.22 -37.87
N LYS A 516 11.21 7.13 -38.48
CA LYS A 516 11.88 8.28 -39.13
C LYS A 516 11.17 8.69 -40.41
N GLY A 517 10.73 7.72 -41.22
CA GLY A 517 9.98 8.00 -42.45
C GLY A 517 8.63 8.65 -42.20
N SER A 518 7.89 8.17 -41.20
CA SER A 518 6.59 8.79 -40.80
C SER A 518 6.76 10.19 -40.22
N ASN A 519 7.84 10.49 -39.53
CA ASN A 519 8.15 11.82 -39.04
C ASN A 519 8.57 12.80 -40.15
N GLU A 520 9.26 12.34 -41.18
CA GLU A 520 9.59 13.18 -42.33
C GLU A 520 8.36 13.48 -43.22
N GLU A 521 7.47 12.51 -43.43
CA GLU A 521 6.22 12.74 -44.16
C GLU A 521 5.27 13.70 -43.42
N LEU A 522 5.24 13.67 -42.07
CA LEU A 522 4.49 14.63 -41.26
C LEU A 522 5.06 16.05 -41.34
N TYR A 523 6.39 16.21 -41.46
CA TYR A 523 7.04 17.51 -41.63
C TYR A 523 6.80 18.09 -43.03
N VAL A 524 6.77 17.25 -44.08
CA VAL A 524 6.47 17.69 -45.47
C VAL A 524 5.02 18.12 -45.62
N ASN A 525 4.07 17.35 -45.06
CA ASN A 525 2.63 17.69 -45.13
C ASN A 525 2.23 18.93 -44.31
N THR A 526 2.99 19.28 -43.26
CA THR A 526 2.71 20.52 -42.50
C THR A 526 3.27 21.76 -43.16
N HIS A 527 4.17 21.64 -44.13
CA HIS A 527 4.68 22.76 -44.93
C HIS A 527 3.88 23.04 -46.21
N GLU A 528 3.19 22.02 -46.78
CA GLU A 528 2.33 22.21 -47.98
C GLU A 528 0.94 22.81 -47.67
N VAL A 529 0.48 22.80 -46.45
CA VAL A 529 -0.82 23.39 -46.04
C VAL A 529 -0.70 24.88 -45.67
N LYS A 530 0.49 25.50 -45.80
CA LYS A 530 0.72 26.93 -45.51
C LYS A 530 1.14 27.79 -46.71
N ASN A 531 0.92 27.32 -47.93
CA ASN A 531 1.02 28.18 -49.12
C ASN A 531 -0.33 28.33 -49.83
#